data_276c5de485983383a20fc0c095291608
#
_entry.id   276c5de485983383a20fc0c095291608
#
_cell.length_a   1.000
_cell.length_b   1.000
_cell.length_c   1.000
_cell.angle_alpha   90.00
_cell.angle_beta   90.00
_cell.angle_gamma   90.00
#
_symmetry.space_group_name_H-M   'P 1'
#
loop_
_entity.id
_entity.type
_entity.pdbx_description
1 polymer ?
#
loop_
_entity_poly.entity_id
_entity_poly.type
_entity_poly.pdbx_seq_one_letter_code
_entity_poly.pdbx_strand_id
1 'polypeptide(L)'
;KALGIEVENNVKLANATNPNIETIRNSIIPTQLCQVKSNTSYSNDFGIFEIGRVVKGLDENNLCIEQKKLAITLFSKVKDIKTLYFELRDMLVVLSEDIKHKSLGFKKAEPTHSYEHPVNLYTIMIDNEEIGTIGIVHPTVGKKLDKKASVVFAEVDMNAFTDAQTAPIVYDEPSKFPPIDYDISVVVPEKLFFEDLSKCWIGKGEGILKGTKIVDT
;
A
#
# COMPACT_ATOMS: atom_id res chain seq x y z
N LYS A 1 -16.28 -4.24 15.51
CA LYS A 1 -17.79 -4.19 15.53
C LYS A 1 -18.35 -2.84 15.06
N ALA A 2 -17.77 -1.69 15.45
CA ALA A 2 -18.31 -0.35 15.11
C ALA A 2 -18.34 -0.04 13.59
N LEU A 3 -17.37 -0.52 12.82
CA LEU A 3 -17.28 -0.33 11.36
C LEU A 3 -17.87 -1.48 10.56
N GLY A 4 -18.30 -2.57 11.21
CA GLY A 4 -18.76 -3.80 10.54
C GLY A 4 -17.65 -4.50 9.78
N ILE A 5 -16.40 -4.32 10.19
CA ILE A 5 -15.26 -5.05 9.66
C ILE A 5 -15.26 -6.42 10.33
N GLU A 6 -15.36 -7.46 9.52
CA GLU A 6 -15.16 -8.83 9.96
C GLU A 6 -13.66 -9.11 9.97
N VAL A 7 -13.16 -9.60 11.09
CA VAL A 7 -11.76 -9.96 11.26
C VAL A 7 -11.71 -11.46 11.46
N GLU A 8 -11.34 -12.15 10.40
CA GLU A 8 -11.22 -13.60 10.38
C GLU A 8 -9.82 -14.05 10.84
N ASN A 9 -9.72 -15.29 11.29
CA ASN A 9 -8.46 -15.97 11.62
C ASN A 9 -7.59 -15.32 12.72
N ASN A 10 -8.19 -14.55 13.61
CA ASN A 10 -7.48 -14.03 14.77
C ASN A 10 -7.27 -15.09 15.84
N VAL A 11 -6.07 -15.13 16.41
CA VAL A 11 -5.77 -15.94 17.59
C VAL A 11 -6.56 -15.40 18.79
N LYS A 12 -7.30 -16.27 19.48
CA LYS A 12 -8.06 -15.90 20.67
C LYS A 12 -7.20 -16.04 21.93
N LEU A 13 -7.36 -15.09 22.84
CA LEU A 13 -6.77 -15.17 24.17
C LEU A 13 -7.56 -16.14 25.04
N ALA A 14 -6.87 -17.08 25.68
CA ALA A 14 -7.52 -18.06 26.59
C ALA A 14 -8.12 -17.37 27.83
N ASN A 15 -7.47 -16.30 28.32
CA ASN A 15 -7.85 -15.56 29.53
C ASN A 15 -7.94 -14.07 29.25
N ALA A 16 -8.87 -13.65 28.38
CA ALA A 16 -9.10 -12.24 28.10
C ALA A 16 -9.64 -11.53 29.33
N THR A 17 -8.90 -10.57 29.87
CA THR A 17 -9.34 -9.72 30.98
C THR A 17 -10.37 -8.67 30.56
N ASN A 18 -10.44 -8.36 29.26
CA ASN A 18 -11.42 -7.45 28.70
C ASN A 18 -12.24 -8.19 27.63
N PRO A 19 -13.55 -8.34 27.82
CA PRO A 19 -14.43 -9.04 26.85
C PRO A 19 -14.51 -8.37 25.47
N ASN A 20 -14.03 -7.13 25.35
CA ASN A 20 -13.95 -6.44 24.06
C ASN A 20 -12.63 -6.66 23.33
N ILE A 21 -11.63 -7.28 23.98
CA ILE A 21 -10.29 -7.55 23.45
C ILE A 21 -9.97 -9.02 23.70
N GLU A 22 -10.63 -9.90 22.96
CA GLU A 22 -10.46 -11.36 23.08
C GLU A 22 -9.49 -11.94 22.05
N THR A 23 -9.06 -11.12 21.07
CA THR A 23 -8.26 -11.60 19.94
C THR A 23 -7.02 -10.76 19.74
N ILE A 24 -5.95 -11.41 19.30
CA ILE A 24 -4.74 -10.74 18.83
C ILE A 24 -4.93 -10.43 17.35
N ARG A 25 -4.65 -9.20 16.95
CA ARG A 25 -4.83 -8.73 15.56
C ARG A 25 -3.87 -9.42 14.59
N ASN A 26 -4.37 -9.74 13.38
CA ASN A 26 -3.57 -10.24 12.25
C ASN A 26 -3.27 -9.14 11.22
N SER A 27 -3.92 -7.98 11.35
CA SER A 27 -3.71 -6.75 10.57
C SER A 27 -3.85 -5.52 11.48
N ILE A 28 -3.09 -4.47 11.17
CA ILE A 28 -3.15 -3.18 11.89
C ILE A 28 -4.28 -2.30 11.33
N ILE A 29 -4.63 -2.48 10.04
CA ILE A 29 -5.59 -1.61 9.32
C ILE A 29 -6.95 -1.50 10.03
N PRO A 30 -7.60 -2.57 10.53
CA PRO A 30 -8.88 -2.42 11.24
C PRO A 30 -8.81 -1.49 12.45
N THR A 31 -7.68 -1.49 13.17
CA THR A 31 -7.45 -0.61 14.32
C THR A 31 -7.27 0.83 13.86
N GLN A 32 -6.48 1.07 12.81
CA GLN A 32 -6.28 2.40 12.22
C GLN A 32 -7.60 2.98 11.70
N LEU A 33 -8.44 2.19 11.04
CA LEU A 33 -9.76 2.65 10.58
C LEU A 33 -10.66 3.09 11.74
N CYS A 34 -10.59 2.43 12.90
CA CYS A 34 -11.27 2.90 14.09
C CYS A 34 -10.69 4.23 14.60
N GLN A 35 -9.37 4.41 14.58
CA GLN A 35 -8.72 5.68 14.93
C GLN A 35 -9.07 6.78 13.93
N VAL A 36 -9.07 6.48 12.62
CA VAL A 36 -9.57 7.42 11.60
C VAL A 36 -10.96 7.90 11.96
N LYS A 37 -11.90 6.98 12.26
CA LYS A 37 -13.26 7.32 12.65
C LYS A 37 -13.32 8.30 13.82
N SER A 38 -12.49 8.11 14.83
CA SER A 38 -12.44 8.99 16.00
C SER A 38 -11.87 10.37 15.69
N ASN A 39 -11.07 10.51 14.63
CA ASN A 39 -10.36 11.73 14.26
C ASN A 39 -11.06 12.54 13.15
N THR A 40 -12.09 12.01 12.49
CA THR A 40 -12.79 12.68 11.38
C THR A 40 -13.42 14.02 11.73
N SER A 41 -13.66 14.29 13.02
CA SER A 41 -14.22 15.57 13.51
C SER A 41 -13.14 16.62 13.79
N TYR A 42 -11.88 16.22 13.93
CA TYR A 42 -10.77 17.12 14.27
C TYR A 42 -10.01 17.63 13.05
N SER A 43 -9.94 16.84 11.98
CA SER A 43 -9.25 17.23 10.75
C SER A 43 -9.96 16.70 9.50
N ASN A 44 -9.88 17.46 8.43
CA ASN A 44 -10.44 17.10 7.13
C ASN A 44 -9.41 16.39 6.22
N ASP A 45 -8.12 16.42 6.58
CA ASP A 45 -7.03 15.81 5.81
C ASP A 45 -5.93 15.39 6.79
N PHE A 46 -5.65 14.09 6.89
CA PHE A 46 -4.61 13.57 7.77
C PHE A 46 -4.21 12.13 7.39
N GLY A 47 -3.03 11.73 7.86
CA GLY A 47 -2.54 10.37 7.79
C GLY A 47 -2.23 9.81 9.17
N ILE A 48 -2.38 8.50 9.31
CA ILE A 48 -1.99 7.74 10.49
C ILE A 48 -1.05 6.63 10.02
N PHE A 49 0.07 6.44 10.72
CA PHE A 49 0.92 5.28 10.50
C PHE A 49 1.24 4.60 11.82
N GLU A 50 1.53 3.31 11.74
CA GLU A 50 1.93 2.48 12.89
C GLU A 50 2.89 1.40 12.41
N ILE A 51 3.99 1.22 13.14
CA ILE A 51 4.81 0.00 13.03
C ILE A 51 4.51 -0.85 14.25
N GLY A 52 3.94 -2.03 14.02
CA GLY A 52 3.47 -2.88 15.09
C GLY A 52 3.58 -4.37 14.78
N ARG A 53 3.37 -5.20 15.80
CA ARG A 53 3.31 -6.65 15.64
C ARG A 53 1.88 -7.10 15.42
N VAL A 54 1.74 -8.11 14.58
CA VAL A 54 0.50 -8.87 14.32
C VAL A 54 0.82 -10.35 14.44
N VAL A 55 -0.22 -11.17 14.56
CA VAL A 55 -0.08 -12.63 14.66
C VAL A 55 -0.81 -13.27 13.49
N LYS A 56 -0.07 -13.98 12.63
CA LYS A 56 -0.64 -14.70 11.47
C LYS A 56 -1.41 -15.97 11.85
N GLY A 57 -1.07 -16.57 12.99
CA GLY A 57 -1.60 -17.84 13.43
C GLY A 57 -0.73 -18.46 14.50
N LEU A 58 -0.88 -19.75 14.71
CA LEU A 58 -0.06 -20.55 15.63
C LEU A 58 0.80 -21.53 14.81
N ASP A 59 2.00 -21.79 15.29
CA ASP A 59 2.88 -22.83 14.76
C ASP A 59 2.48 -24.24 15.27
N GLU A 60 3.24 -25.25 14.89
CA GLU A 60 3.03 -26.65 15.29
C GLU A 60 3.11 -26.87 16.81
N ASN A 61 3.77 -25.97 17.53
CA ASN A 61 3.92 -25.99 18.98
C ASN A 61 2.91 -25.08 19.71
N ASN A 62 1.90 -24.57 19.00
CA ASN A 62 0.92 -23.60 19.47
C ASN A 62 1.53 -22.26 19.92
N LEU A 63 2.69 -21.88 19.37
CA LEU A 63 3.29 -20.56 19.59
C LEU A 63 2.83 -19.58 18.53
N CYS A 64 2.68 -18.31 18.91
CA CYS A 64 2.24 -17.26 17.97
C CYS A 64 3.30 -17.01 16.90
N ILE A 65 2.88 -17.08 15.62
CA ILE A 65 3.70 -16.65 14.48
C ILE A 65 3.56 -15.14 14.36
N GLU A 66 4.50 -14.42 14.96
CA GLU A 66 4.52 -12.96 14.92
C GLU A 66 5.10 -12.42 13.61
N GLN A 67 4.54 -11.30 13.15
CA GLN A 67 5.01 -10.55 12.00
C GLN A 67 5.03 -9.07 12.34
N LYS A 68 6.09 -8.36 11.98
CA LYS A 68 6.19 -6.90 12.11
C LYS A 68 5.66 -6.24 10.85
N LYS A 69 4.71 -5.33 10.99
CA LYS A 69 4.09 -4.62 9.86
C LYS A 69 4.18 -3.10 10.03
N LEU A 70 4.32 -2.41 8.91
CA LEU A 70 4.04 -0.98 8.77
C LEU A 70 2.66 -0.84 8.16
N ALA A 71 1.76 -0.13 8.82
CA ALA A 71 0.48 0.26 8.28
C ALA A 71 0.40 1.77 8.13
N ILE A 72 -0.14 2.23 7.01
CA ILE A 72 -0.39 3.65 6.72
C ILE A 72 -1.82 3.78 6.24
N THR A 73 -2.57 4.72 6.81
CA THR A 73 -3.93 5.05 6.36
C THR A 73 -4.02 6.56 6.16
N LEU A 74 -4.41 6.99 4.97
CA LEU A 74 -4.68 8.39 4.65
C LEU A 74 -6.19 8.61 4.55
N PHE A 75 -6.62 9.74 5.10
CA PHE A 75 -8.01 10.20 5.10
C PHE A 75 -8.08 11.63 4.61
N SER A 76 -8.98 11.92 3.66
CA SER A 76 -9.19 13.29 3.18
C SER A 76 -10.65 13.53 2.80
N LYS A 77 -11.18 14.69 3.17
CA LYS A 77 -12.46 15.25 2.70
C LYS A 77 -12.27 16.26 1.57
N VAL A 78 -11.03 16.61 1.26
CA VAL A 78 -10.70 17.67 0.29
C VAL A 78 -10.00 17.12 -0.96
N LYS A 79 -9.30 15.99 -0.85
CA LYS A 79 -8.65 15.31 -1.98
C LYS A 79 -9.56 14.22 -2.54
N ASP A 80 -9.58 14.06 -3.86
CA ASP A 80 -10.22 12.92 -4.49
C ASP A 80 -9.44 11.62 -4.21
N ILE A 81 -10.10 10.50 -4.44
CA ILE A 81 -9.55 9.19 -4.10
C ILE A 81 -8.31 8.83 -4.93
N LYS A 82 -8.23 9.28 -6.19
CA LYS A 82 -7.11 9.02 -7.09
C LYS A 82 -5.86 9.77 -6.60
N THR A 83 -6.01 11.05 -6.29
CA THR A 83 -4.93 11.87 -5.72
C THR A 83 -4.40 11.28 -4.42
N LEU A 84 -5.30 10.90 -3.51
CA LEU A 84 -4.92 10.34 -2.21
C LEU A 84 -4.22 8.98 -2.35
N TYR A 85 -4.66 8.15 -3.29
CA TYR A 85 -4.02 6.86 -3.59
C TYR A 85 -2.60 7.03 -4.11
N PHE A 86 -2.39 7.93 -5.06
CA PHE A 86 -1.05 8.18 -5.60
C PHE A 86 -0.13 8.81 -4.58
N GLU A 87 -0.64 9.67 -3.70
CA GLU A 87 0.13 10.23 -2.59
C GLU A 87 0.64 9.12 -1.65
N LEU A 88 -0.21 8.17 -1.28
CA LEU A 88 0.20 7.02 -0.47
C LEU A 88 1.21 6.12 -1.21
N ARG A 89 0.97 5.87 -2.50
CA ARG A 89 1.89 5.08 -3.34
C ARG A 89 3.27 5.73 -3.40
N ASP A 90 3.32 7.02 -3.64
CA ASP A 90 4.57 7.76 -3.78
C ASP A 90 5.35 7.81 -2.45
N MET A 91 4.66 7.87 -1.30
CA MET A 91 5.30 7.70 0.02
C MET A 91 6.02 6.36 0.14
N LEU A 92 5.39 5.27 -0.32
CA LEU A 92 6.00 3.93 -0.29
C LEU A 92 7.17 3.81 -1.28
N VAL A 93 7.04 4.40 -2.47
CA VAL A 93 8.11 4.41 -3.48
C VAL A 93 9.34 5.15 -2.91
N VAL A 94 9.17 6.35 -2.37
CA VAL A 94 10.24 7.11 -1.73
C VAL A 94 10.88 6.32 -0.58
N LEU A 95 10.06 5.67 0.28
CA LEU A 95 10.57 4.84 1.37
C LEU A 95 11.48 3.71 0.85
N SER A 96 11.09 3.05 -0.24
CA SER A 96 11.89 1.97 -0.84
C SER A 96 13.14 2.49 -1.54
N GLU A 97 13.03 3.58 -2.27
CA GLU A 97 14.16 4.19 -2.97
C GLU A 97 15.21 4.73 -2.00
N ASP A 98 14.79 5.37 -0.91
CA ASP A 98 15.71 5.93 0.09
C ASP A 98 16.41 4.83 0.92
N ILE A 99 15.73 3.72 1.22
CA ILE A 99 16.26 2.70 2.13
C ILE A 99 16.87 1.52 1.36
N LYS A 100 16.25 1.10 0.27
CA LYS A 100 16.66 -0.08 -0.49
C LYS A 100 17.30 0.23 -1.83
N HIS A 101 17.19 1.48 -2.29
CA HIS A 101 17.62 1.93 -3.62
C HIS A 101 16.96 1.11 -4.73
N LYS A 102 15.68 0.73 -4.51
CA LYS A 102 14.89 -0.11 -5.41
C LYS A 102 13.50 0.48 -5.63
N SER A 103 13.03 0.33 -6.87
CA SER A 103 11.65 0.64 -7.21
C SER A 103 10.69 -0.43 -6.72
N LEU A 104 9.45 -0.03 -6.39
CA LEU A 104 8.36 -0.95 -6.08
C LEU A 104 7.55 -1.28 -7.32
N GLY A 105 7.14 -2.55 -7.44
CA GLY A 105 6.12 -2.99 -8.37
C GLY A 105 4.74 -3.05 -7.69
N PHE A 106 3.68 -2.86 -8.47
CA PHE A 106 2.29 -2.93 -7.97
C PHE A 106 1.49 -3.86 -8.88
N LYS A 107 1.11 -5.02 -8.35
CA LYS A 107 0.37 -6.05 -9.07
C LYS A 107 -1.08 -6.08 -8.58
N LYS A 108 -2.03 -6.24 -9.49
CA LYS A 108 -3.44 -6.40 -9.14
C LYS A 108 -3.63 -7.53 -8.12
N ALA A 109 -4.40 -7.27 -7.06
CA ALA A 109 -4.72 -8.22 -6.02
C ALA A 109 -6.23 -8.45 -5.89
N GLU A 110 -6.60 -9.62 -5.38
CA GLU A 110 -7.95 -9.93 -4.98
C GLU A 110 -8.14 -9.63 -3.48
N PRO A 111 -9.29 -9.09 -3.06
CA PRO A 111 -9.53 -8.76 -1.66
C PRO A 111 -9.63 -10.02 -0.80
N THR A 112 -8.96 -9.99 0.34
CA THR A 112 -8.99 -11.04 1.36
C THR A 112 -9.68 -10.57 2.64
N HIS A 113 -9.91 -9.26 2.77
CA HIS A 113 -10.52 -8.67 3.95
C HIS A 113 -11.72 -7.80 3.58
N SER A 114 -12.72 -7.73 4.45
CA SER A 114 -13.96 -7.00 4.23
C SER A 114 -13.81 -5.48 4.10
N TYR A 115 -12.68 -4.92 4.50
CA TYR A 115 -12.38 -3.49 4.37
C TYR A 115 -11.68 -3.14 3.04
N GLU A 116 -11.25 -4.14 2.27
CA GLU A 116 -10.53 -3.96 1.02
C GLU A 116 -11.49 -3.73 -0.15
N HIS A 117 -11.10 -2.81 -1.06
CA HIS A 117 -11.91 -2.51 -2.23
C HIS A 117 -11.85 -3.65 -3.25
N PRO A 118 -12.98 -4.12 -3.80
CA PRO A 118 -12.99 -5.30 -4.67
C PRO A 118 -12.23 -5.11 -5.99
N VAL A 119 -11.99 -3.88 -6.41
CA VAL A 119 -11.30 -3.59 -7.68
C VAL A 119 -9.98 -2.85 -7.46
N ASN A 120 -9.90 -1.93 -6.50
CA ASN A 120 -8.74 -1.05 -6.32
C ASN A 120 -7.88 -1.53 -5.14
N LEU A 121 -7.30 -2.71 -5.31
CA LEU A 121 -6.35 -3.35 -4.39
C LEU A 121 -5.16 -3.87 -5.18
N TYR A 122 -3.96 -3.65 -4.67
CA TYR A 122 -2.71 -4.06 -5.30
C TYR A 122 -1.76 -4.65 -4.28
N THR A 123 -1.07 -5.71 -4.69
CA THR A 123 0.09 -6.25 -3.97
C THR A 123 1.29 -5.37 -4.23
N ILE A 124 2.04 -5.06 -3.18
CA ILE A 124 3.30 -4.33 -3.25
C ILE A 124 4.41 -5.35 -3.42
N MET A 125 5.24 -5.16 -4.45
CA MET A 125 6.31 -6.07 -4.82
C MET A 125 7.66 -5.37 -4.73
N ILE A 126 8.68 -6.09 -4.25
CA ILE A 126 10.10 -5.74 -4.36
C ILE A 126 10.85 -6.97 -4.86
N ASP A 127 11.67 -6.84 -5.92
CA ASP A 127 12.41 -7.97 -6.54
C ASP A 127 11.54 -9.20 -6.88
N ASN A 128 10.30 -9.00 -7.29
CA ASN A 128 9.27 -10.03 -7.53
C ASN A 128 8.76 -10.74 -6.26
N GLU A 129 9.18 -10.33 -5.07
CA GLU A 129 8.64 -10.81 -3.80
C GLU A 129 7.51 -9.91 -3.31
N GLU A 130 6.46 -10.52 -2.79
CA GLU A 130 5.32 -9.82 -2.20
C GLU A 130 5.69 -9.34 -0.80
N ILE A 131 5.61 -8.02 -0.58
CA ILE A 131 5.92 -7.40 0.72
C ILE A 131 4.70 -6.74 1.38
N GLY A 132 3.55 -6.71 0.74
CA GLY A 132 2.36 -6.10 1.34
C GLY A 132 1.26 -5.76 0.37
N THR A 133 0.31 -4.96 0.83
CA THR A 133 -0.85 -4.51 0.04
C THR A 133 -1.05 -3.00 0.15
N ILE A 134 -1.56 -2.40 -0.93
CA ILE A 134 -2.03 -1.01 -0.99
C ILE A 134 -3.38 -0.98 -1.66
N GLY A 135 -4.32 -0.20 -1.15
CA GLY A 135 -5.65 -0.13 -1.73
C GLY A 135 -6.52 0.99 -1.22
N ILE A 136 -7.69 1.05 -1.82
CA ILE A 136 -8.79 1.92 -1.38
C ILE A 136 -9.61 1.14 -0.34
N VAL A 137 -10.11 1.83 0.67
CA VAL A 137 -11.03 1.24 1.65
C VAL A 137 -12.38 0.94 0.97
N HIS A 138 -12.96 -0.23 1.26
CA HIS A 138 -14.25 -0.65 0.70
C HIS A 138 -15.32 0.42 0.92
N PRO A 139 -16.14 0.76 -0.10
CA PRO A 139 -17.10 1.85 -0.03
C PRO A 139 -18.10 1.76 1.14
N THR A 140 -18.48 0.55 1.54
CA THR A 140 -19.38 0.35 2.69
C THR A 140 -18.72 0.72 4.01
N VAL A 141 -17.42 0.48 4.17
CA VAL A 141 -16.64 0.88 5.34
C VAL A 141 -16.34 2.37 5.29
N GLY A 142 -15.91 2.88 4.13
CA GLY A 142 -15.66 4.30 3.90
C GLY A 142 -16.85 5.19 4.29
N LYS A 143 -18.08 4.81 3.87
CA LYS A 143 -19.31 5.53 4.23
C LYS A 143 -19.60 5.54 5.73
N LYS A 144 -19.14 4.54 6.49
CA LYS A 144 -19.26 4.51 7.96
C LYS A 144 -18.20 5.39 8.64
N LEU A 145 -17.06 5.63 7.98
CA LEU A 145 -16.06 6.58 8.45
C LEU A 145 -16.57 8.02 8.23
N ASP A 146 -16.77 8.37 6.97
CA ASP A 146 -17.39 9.64 6.55
C ASP A 146 -17.94 9.49 5.13
N LYS A 147 -19.14 10.07 4.87
CA LYS A 147 -19.83 9.91 3.57
C LYS A 147 -19.13 10.61 2.40
N LYS A 148 -18.31 11.62 2.68
CA LYS A 148 -17.66 12.49 1.67
C LYS A 148 -16.14 12.27 1.59
N ALA A 149 -15.59 11.44 2.45
CA ALA A 149 -14.15 11.27 2.53
C ALA A 149 -13.61 10.18 1.58
N SER A 150 -12.43 10.44 1.07
CA SER A 150 -11.54 9.47 0.44
C SER A 150 -10.69 8.81 1.53
N VAL A 151 -10.55 7.49 1.51
CA VAL A 151 -9.74 6.75 2.47
C VAL A 151 -8.95 5.65 1.74
N VAL A 152 -7.64 5.67 1.92
CA VAL A 152 -6.71 4.69 1.34
C VAL A 152 -5.83 4.10 2.43
N PHE A 153 -5.31 2.92 2.20
CA PHE A 153 -4.44 2.24 3.15
C PHE A 153 -3.31 1.49 2.45
N ALA A 154 -2.23 1.26 3.19
CA ALA A 154 -1.19 0.31 2.85
C ALA A 154 -0.75 -0.45 4.09
N GLU A 155 -0.43 -1.73 3.94
CA GLU A 155 0.15 -2.56 4.99
C GLU A 155 1.32 -3.34 4.42
N VAL A 156 2.52 -3.11 4.97
CA VAL A 156 3.79 -3.68 4.49
C VAL A 156 4.38 -4.61 5.53
N ASP A 157 4.80 -5.79 5.11
CA ASP A 157 5.60 -6.72 5.92
C ASP A 157 7.02 -6.18 6.08
N MET A 158 7.32 -5.73 7.29
CA MET A 158 8.63 -5.15 7.59
C MET A 158 9.75 -6.20 7.66
N ASN A 159 9.43 -7.46 7.88
CA ASN A 159 10.42 -8.53 7.82
C ASN A 159 10.82 -8.75 6.36
N ALA A 160 9.85 -8.99 5.46
CA ALA A 160 10.11 -9.14 4.03
C ALA A 160 10.81 -7.90 3.43
N PHE A 161 10.36 -6.68 3.80
CA PHE A 161 11.02 -5.44 3.37
C PHE A 161 12.46 -5.35 3.88
N THR A 162 12.73 -5.75 5.13
CA THR A 162 14.09 -5.72 5.71
C THR A 162 15.00 -6.74 5.05
N ASP A 163 14.49 -7.95 4.79
CA ASP A 163 15.24 -9.07 4.21
C ASP A 163 15.55 -8.85 2.71
N ALA A 164 14.75 -8.04 2.01
CA ALA A 164 15.04 -7.64 0.65
C ALA A 164 16.42 -6.98 0.53
N GLN A 165 17.20 -7.43 -0.43
CA GLN A 165 18.56 -6.91 -0.65
C GLN A 165 18.54 -5.42 -1.00
N THR A 166 19.44 -4.65 -0.39
CA THR A 166 19.65 -3.25 -0.76
C THR A 166 20.50 -3.20 -2.02
N ALA A 167 20.05 -2.45 -3.03
CA ALA A 167 20.85 -2.26 -4.23
C ALA A 167 22.05 -1.34 -3.94
N PRO A 168 23.22 -1.60 -4.57
CA PRO A 168 24.38 -0.72 -4.40
C PRO A 168 24.07 0.66 -4.99
N ILE A 169 24.58 1.71 -4.33
CA ILE A 169 24.55 3.06 -4.90
C ILE A 169 25.53 3.08 -6.06
N VAL A 170 25.01 3.28 -7.26
CA VAL A 170 25.83 3.48 -8.47
C VAL A 170 25.85 4.95 -8.80
N TYR A 171 27.04 5.54 -8.82
CA TYR A 171 27.18 6.91 -9.27
C TYR A 171 26.96 6.96 -10.80
N ASP A 172 25.95 7.69 -11.25
CA ASP A 172 25.71 8.01 -12.66
C ASP A 172 26.16 9.45 -12.91
N GLU A 173 27.14 9.60 -13.82
CA GLU A 173 27.63 10.93 -14.18
C GLU A 173 26.49 11.77 -14.76
N PRO A 174 26.31 13.02 -14.32
CA PRO A 174 25.32 13.91 -14.93
C PRO A 174 25.54 14.02 -16.43
N SER A 175 24.44 13.93 -17.20
CA SER A 175 24.52 14.05 -18.64
C SER A 175 25.15 15.37 -19.05
N LYS A 176 26.11 15.32 -19.99
CA LYS A 176 26.73 16.53 -20.59
C LYS A 176 25.78 17.30 -21.50
N PHE A 177 24.68 16.68 -21.88
CA PHE A 177 23.68 17.27 -22.78
C PHE A 177 22.36 17.46 -22.03
N PRO A 178 21.61 18.52 -22.33
CA PRO A 178 20.29 18.72 -21.75
C PRO A 178 19.33 17.58 -22.18
N PRO A 179 18.37 17.19 -21.31
CA PRO A 179 17.34 16.24 -21.71
C PRO A 179 16.40 16.83 -22.75
N ILE A 180 15.81 15.97 -23.55
CA ILE A 180 14.75 16.32 -24.51
C ILE A 180 13.52 15.54 -24.12
N ASP A 181 12.38 16.22 -23.98
CA ASP A 181 11.08 15.60 -23.72
C ASP A 181 10.35 15.36 -25.04
N TYR A 182 9.79 14.16 -25.18
CA TYR A 182 8.95 13.79 -26.33
C TYR A 182 7.60 13.30 -25.83
N ASP A 183 6.52 13.86 -26.39
CA ASP A 183 5.17 13.37 -26.20
C ASP A 183 4.82 12.34 -27.27
N ILE A 184 4.36 11.17 -26.84
CA ILE A 184 3.94 10.09 -27.73
C ILE A 184 2.48 9.74 -27.41
N SER A 185 1.61 9.85 -28.41
CA SER A 185 0.23 9.39 -28.29
C SER A 185 0.12 7.98 -28.87
N VAL A 186 -0.42 7.06 -28.08
CA VAL A 186 -0.66 5.67 -28.47
C VAL A 186 -2.12 5.29 -28.26
N VAL A 187 -2.69 4.52 -29.18
CA VAL A 187 -4.02 3.94 -29.02
C VAL A 187 -3.86 2.50 -28.58
N VAL A 188 -4.42 2.18 -27.43
CA VAL A 188 -4.30 0.86 -26.82
C VAL A 188 -5.68 0.32 -26.44
N PRO A 189 -5.87 -1.01 -26.34
CA PRO A 189 -7.08 -1.58 -25.79
C PRO A 189 -7.32 -1.12 -24.35
N GLU A 190 -8.56 -0.81 -23.98
CA GLU A 190 -8.96 -0.33 -22.63
C GLU A 190 -8.50 -1.24 -21.48
N LYS A 191 -8.31 -2.53 -21.75
CA LYS A 191 -7.88 -3.53 -20.78
C LYS A 191 -6.35 -3.63 -20.59
N LEU A 192 -5.57 -2.88 -21.40
CA LEU A 192 -4.11 -2.93 -21.31
C LEU A 192 -3.63 -2.07 -20.13
N PHE A 193 -2.86 -2.68 -19.23
CA PHE A 193 -2.23 -1.95 -18.15
C PHE A 193 -1.00 -1.18 -18.65
N PHE A 194 -0.77 0.00 -18.07
CA PHE A 194 0.42 0.82 -18.40
C PHE A 194 1.73 0.06 -18.15
N GLU A 195 1.78 -0.79 -17.14
CA GLU A 195 2.94 -1.65 -16.87
C GLU A 195 3.29 -2.55 -18.06
N ASP A 196 2.29 -3.15 -18.71
CA ASP A 196 2.52 -3.99 -19.89
C ASP A 196 2.92 -3.16 -21.11
N LEU A 197 2.35 -1.98 -21.26
CA LEU A 197 2.75 -1.04 -22.31
C LEU A 197 4.20 -0.59 -22.11
N SER A 198 4.59 -0.26 -20.88
CA SER A 198 5.94 0.23 -20.54
C SER A 198 7.05 -0.79 -20.86
N LYS A 199 6.76 -2.08 -20.84
CA LYS A 199 7.70 -3.15 -21.23
C LYS A 199 8.19 -3.03 -22.68
N CYS A 200 7.44 -2.30 -23.53
CA CYS A 200 7.84 -2.08 -24.93
C CYS A 200 9.10 -1.22 -25.07
N TRP A 201 9.39 -0.36 -24.12
CA TRP A 201 10.55 0.56 -24.16
C TRP A 201 11.51 0.41 -22.97
N ILE A 202 11.08 -0.14 -21.84
CA ILE A 202 11.98 -0.44 -20.71
C ILE A 202 13.06 -1.44 -21.17
N GLY A 203 14.32 -1.10 -20.93
CA GLY A 203 15.48 -1.90 -21.33
C GLY A 203 15.89 -1.73 -22.79
N LYS A 204 15.17 -0.96 -23.63
CA LYS A 204 15.55 -0.73 -25.04
C LYS A 204 16.22 0.62 -25.28
N GLY A 205 16.11 1.55 -24.35
CA GLY A 205 16.75 2.87 -24.41
C GLY A 205 17.89 3.02 -23.42
N GLU A 206 18.73 2.00 -23.28
CA GLU A 206 19.84 1.97 -22.29
C GLU A 206 20.69 3.23 -22.34
N GLY A 207 20.75 3.95 -21.22
CA GLY A 207 21.51 5.19 -21.05
C GLY A 207 20.89 6.45 -21.67
N ILE A 208 19.90 6.34 -22.56
CA ILE A 208 19.28 7.48 -23.23
C ILE A 208 17.94 7.82 -22.61
N LEU A 209 17.06 6.83 -22.42
CA LEU A 209 15.75 7.04 -21.81
C LEU A 209 15.90 7.20 -20.30
N LYS A 210 15.61 8.40 -19.77
CA LYS A 210 15.74 8.72 -18.35
C LYS A 210 14.45 8.50 -17.55
N GLY A 211 13.30 8.54 -18.21
CA GLY A 211 12.01 8.30 -17.56
C GLY A 211 10.84 8.39 -18.53
N THR A 212 9.69 7.91 -18.07
CA THR A 212 8.41 8.03 -18.79
C THR A 212 7.33 8.47 -17.81
N LYS A 213 6.43 9.34 -18.26
CA LYS A 213 5.31 9.86 -17.48
C LYS A 213 4.04 9.80 -18.29
N ILE A 214 2.94 9.34 -17.71
CA ILE A 214 1.61 9.49 -18.31
C ILE A 214 1.19 10.95 -18.19
N VAL A 215 0.88 11.58 -19.30
CA VAL A 215 0.42 12.96 -19.39
C VAL A 215 -1.09 13.03 -19.42
N ASP A 216 -1.73 12.15 -20.22
CA ASP A 216 -3.18 12.07 -20.37
C ASP A 216 -3.61 10.63 -20.69
N THR A 217 -4.90 10.29 -20.38
CA THR A 217 -5.49 8.95 -20.59
C THR A 217 -6.91 9.05 -21.10
#